data_7cc089daf100b4c68cb1201a2982e27b
#
_entry.id   7cc089daf100b4c68cb1201a2982e27b
#
_cell.length_a   1.000
_cell.length_b   1.000
_cell.length_c   1.000
_cell.angle_alpha   90.00
_cell.angle_beta   90.00
_cell.angle_gamma   90.00
#
_symmetry.space_group_name_H-M   'P 1'
#
loop_
_entity.id
_entity.type
_entity.pdbx_description
1 polymer ?
#
loop_
_entity_poly.entity_id
_entity_poly.type
_entity_poly.pdbx_seq_one_letter_code
_entity_poly.pdbx_strand_id
1 'polypeptide(L)'
;VTMSPQGIGGDDRCGVWMILQILRTAKCHVLFCEDEEIGCVGAKKFTRGSLRPQVNYIVELDRRGSNDAVFYRCDNPEFEDFVTSFGFETASGSCSDISYIAPYLETAAVNISCGYYCEHQRHEYIRLEEMELNTARVAQMVTQKTEHFEYMEEQDSFFVGQVYQYSMWDTAFERETYKWLSPLPKEAKIKLGTAELIMSHA
;
A
#
# COMPACT_ATOMS: atom_id res chain seq x y z
N VAL A 1 -5.09 17.87 -17.01
CA VAL A 1 -5.52 18.02 -15.61
C VAL A 1 -7.00 18.33 -15.63
N THR A 2 -7.82 17.43 -15.13
CA THR A 2 -9.25 17.68 -14.93
C THR A 2 -9.47 17.88 -13.44
N MET A 3 -10.08 19.00 -13.08
CA MET A 3 -10.50 19.27 -11.72
C MET A 3 -12.00 19.04 -11.61
N SER A 4 -12.44 18.37 -10.57
CA SER A 4 -13.86 18.27 -10.22
C SER A 4 -14.14 19.12 -8.97
N PRO A 5 -15.41 19.49 -8.70
CA PRO A 5 -15.75 20.19 -7.46
C PRO A 5 -15.45 19.43 -6.17
N GLN A 6 -15.25 18.12 -6.29
CA GLN A 6 -14.96 17.21 -5.15
C GLN A 6 -13.51 16.69 -5.14
N GLY A 7 -12.64 17.15 -6.02
CA GLY A 7 -11.34 16.58 -6.30
C GLY A 7 -11.39 15.59 -7.46
N ILE A 8 -10.24 15.23 -8.00
CA ILE A 8 -10.12 14.28 -9.12
C ILE A 8 -10.14 12.82 -8.62
N GLY A 9 -9.87 12.58 -7.34
CA GLY A 9 -9.75 11.26 -6.74
C GLY A 9 -8.52 10.51 -7.26
N GLY A 10 -7.40 11.21 -7.36
CA GLY A 10 -6.09 10.61 -7.65
C GLY A 10 -5.66 9.65 -6.55
N ASP A 11 -5.99 10.02 -5.36
CA ASP A 11 -5.98 9.22 -4.16
C ASP A 11 -7.26 8.35 -4.07
N ASP A 12 -7.21 7.03 -4.27
CA ASP A 12 -6.05 6.32 -4.85
C ASP A 12 -6.36 5.66 -6.21
N ARG A 13 -7.10 6.33 -7.08
CA ARG A 13 -7.33 5.80 -8.44
C ARG A 13 -6.05 5.77 -9.29
N CYS A 14 -5.03 6.56 -8.91
CA CYS A 14 -3.73 6.49 -9.57
C CYS A 14 -3.08 5.12 -9.35
N GLY A 15 -3.00 4.64 -8.11
CA GLY A 15 -2.44 3.33 -7.80
C GLY A 15 -3.23 2.20 -8.44
N VAL A 16 -4.56 2.26 -8.39
CA VAL A 16 -5.41 1.28 -9.12
C VAL A 16 -5.07 1.24 -10.61
N TRP A 17 -4.95 2.42 -11.26
CA TRP A 17 -4.58 2.49 -12.68
C TRP A 17 -3.18 1.93 -12.93
N MET A 18 -2.20 2.28 -12.09
CA MET A 18 -0.82 1.80 -12.19
C MET A 18 -0.77 0.27 -12.10
N ILE A 19 -1.47 -0.33 -11.13
CA ILE A 19 -1.58 -1.80 -10.98
C ILE A 19 -2.13 -2.42 -12.27
N LEU A 20 -3.21 -1.87 -12.81
CA LEU A 20 -3.82 -2.40 -14.04
C LEU A 20 -2.88 -2.32 -15.25
N GLN A 21 -2.00 -1.31 -15.33
CA GLN A 21 -0.98 -1.25 -16.38
C GLN A 21 0.14 -2.28 -16.13
N ILE A 22 0.61 -2.42 -14.88
CA ILE A 22 1.64 -3.40 -14.52
C ILE A 22 1.19 -4.83 -14.84
N LEU A 23 -0.05 -5.18 -14.55
CA LEU A 23 -0.63 -6.50 -14.84
C LEU A 23 -0.66 -6.86 -16.33
N ARG A 24 -0.48 -5.89 -17.24
CA ARG A 24 -0.36 -6.16 -18.69
C ARG A 24 1.00 -6.76 -19.07
N THR A 25 2.01 -6.54 -18.25
CA THR A 25 3.41 -6.92 -18.54
C THR A 25 4.00 -7.84 -17.48
N ALA A 26 3.44 -7.88 -16.28
CA ALA A 26 3.93 -8.68 -15.16
C ALA A 26 2.82 -9.56 -14.58
N LYS A 27 3.23 -10.67 -13.96
CA LYS A 27 2.35 -11.55 -13.17
C LYS A 27 2.68 -11.34 -11.70
N CYS A 28 1.76 -10.78 -10.95
CA CYS A 28 1.90 -10.53 -9.52
C CYS A 28 0.59 -10.84 -8.78
N HIS A 29 0.69 -11.04 -7.47
CA HIS A 29 -0.48 -11.00 -6.60
C HIS A 29 -0.94 -9.56 -6.48
N VAL A 30 -2.25 -9.35 -6.46
CA VAL A 30 -2.82 -8.02 -6.28
C VAL A 30 -3.86 -8.10 -5.17
N LEU A 31 -3.83 -7.11 -4.30
CA LEU A 31 -4.82 -6.88 -3.27
C LEU A 31 -5.34 -5.45 -3.42
N PHE A 32 -6.65 -5.30 -3.55
CA PHE A 32 -7.32 -4.01 -3.42
C PHE A 32 -7.98 -3.96 -2.05
N CYS A 33 -7.63 -2.97 -1.28
CA CYS A 33 -8.25 -2.67 0.00
C CYS A 33 -9.31 -1.59 -0.16
N GLU A 34 -10.25 -1.54 0.75
CA GLU A 34 -11.28 -0.52 0.87
C GLU A 34 -11.15 0.21 2.21
N ASP A 35 -11.61 1.46 2.27
CA ASP A 35 -11.72 2.21 3.52
C ASP A 35 -10.36 2.42 4.25
N GLU A 36 -9.27 2.73 3.50
CA GLU A 36 -8.00 3.07 4.12
C GLU A 36 -8.11 4.33 4.95
N GLU A 37 -8.72 5.39 4.39
CA GLU A 37 -8.89 6.74 4.94
C GLU A 37 -9.63 6.79 6.29
N ILE A 38 -10.40 5.77 6.60
CA ILE A 38 -11.11 5.64 7.87
C ILE A 38 -10.47 4.59 8.78
N GLY A 39 -9.18 4.31 8.58
CA GLY A 39 -8.36 3.49 9.45
C GLY A 39 -8.00 2.11 8.91
N CYS A 40 -7.67 2.00 7.62
CA CYS A 40 -7.16 0.78 6.97
C CYS A 40 -8.07 -0.44 7.19
N VAL A 41 -9.39 -0.25 7.03
CA VAL A 41 -10.40 -1.28 7.35
C VAL A 41 -10.20 -2.54 6.50
N GLY A 42 -9.93 -2.38 5.20
CA GLY A 42 -9.68 -3.48 4.27
C GLY A 42 -8.45 -4.27 4.64
N ALA A 43 -7.33 -3.60 4.94
CA ALA A 43 -6.09 -4.23 5.37
C ALA A 43 -6.27 -5.00 6.69
N LYS A 44 -6.89 -4.39 7.68
CA LYS A 44 -7.22 -5.05 8.96
C LYS A 44 -8.12 -6.27 8.77
N LYS A 45 -9.04 -6.22 7.82
CA LYS A 45 -9.91 -7.37 7.48
C LYS A 45 -9.10 -8.48 6.82
N PHE A 46 -8.19 -8.14 5.91
CA PHE A 46 -7.28 -9.10 5.28
C PHE A 46 -6.43 -9.83 6.33
N THR A 47 -5.84 -9.10 7.28
CA THR A 47 -4.97 -9.68 8.32
C THR A 47 -5.72 -10.57 9.34
N ARG A 48 -7.04 -10.44 9.46
CA ARG A 48 -7.88 -11.34 10.26
C ARG A 48 -8.26 -12.63 9.52
N GLY A 49 -7.97 -12.68 8.22
CA GLY A 49 -8.22 -13.86 7.38
C GLY A 49 -7.12 -14.92 7.51
N SER A 50 -7.27 -15.99 6.74
CA SER A 50 -6.30 -17.09 6.68
C SER A 50 -5.43 -17.07 5.41
N LEU A 51 -5.65 -16.10 4.52
CA LEU A 51 -4.91 -16.01 3.27
C LEU A 51 -3.51 -15.44 3.51
N ARG A 52 -2.49 -16.24 3.22
CA ARG A 52 -1.07 -15.86 3.34
C ARG A 52 -0.34 -16.20 2.04
N PRO A 53 -0.42 -15.36 1.02
CA PRO A 53 0.34 -15.57 -0.21
C PRO A 53 1.84 -15.54 0.09
N GLN A 54 2.60 -16.40 -0.58
CA GLN A 54 4.05 -16.36 -0.54
C GLN A 54 4.52 -15.33 -1.56
N VAL A 55 5.08 -14.25 -1.07
CA VAL A 55 5.58 -13.12 -1.88
C VAL A 55 6.97 -12.72 -1.42
N ASN A 56 7.78 -12.16 -2.30
CA ASN A 56 9.15 -11.77 -1.98
C ASN A 56 9.22 -10.39 -1.32
N TYR A 57 8.31 -9.50 -1.66
CA TYR A 57 8.12 -8.19 -1.07
C TYR A 57 6.74 -7.64 -1.43
N ILE A 58 6.37 -6.50 -0.85
CA ILE A 58 5.09 -5.82 -1.07
C ILE A 58 5.36 -4.41 -1.58
N VAL A 59 4.67 -4.03 -2.65
CA VAL A 59 4.62 -2.63 -3.11
C VAL A 59 3.19 -2.14 -2.98
N GLU A 60 2.99 -1.08 -2.21
CA GLU A 60 1.76 -0.33 -2.15
C GLU A 60 1.87 0.87 -3.11
N LEU A 61 0.80 1.17 -3.80
CA LEU A 61 0.70 2.28 -4.73
C LEU A 61 -0.39 3.22 -4.24
N ASP A 62 -0.07 3.98 -3.21
CA ASP A 62 -0.99 4.88 -2.52
C ASP A 62 -0.22 6.00 -1.80
N ARG A 63 0.70 6.60 -2.52
CA ARG A 63 1.47 7.73 -1.99
C ARG A 63 1.41 8.91 -2.96
N ARG A 64 1.15 10.10 -2.42
CA ARG A 64 1.29 11.35 -3.17
C ARG A 64 2.72 11.60 -3.62
N GLY A 65 2.89 12.53 -4.55
CA GLY A 65 4.22 12.99 -4.96
C GLY A 65 4.80 12.20 -6.12
N SER A 66 6.07 12.47 -6.41
CA SER A 66 6.72 11.98 -7.62
C SER A 66 7.70 10.83 -7.38
N ASN A 67 8.31 10.74 -6.18
CA ASN A 67 9.54 9.95 -6.05
C ASN A 67 9.69 9.27 -4.69
N ASP A 68 8.73 9.48 -3.78
CA ASP A 68 8.82 8.95 -2.42
C ASP A 68 8.67 7.43 -2.41
N ALA A 69 9.48 6.80 -1.56
CA ALA A 69 9.35 5.43 -1.09
C ALA A 69 9.24 5.45 0.44
N VAL A 70 8.11 5.01 0.97
CA VAL A 70 7.85 5.03 2.41
C VAL A 70 7.77 3.60 2.93
N PHE A 71 8.66 3.25 3.86
CA PHE A 71 8.79 1.90 4.42
C PHE A 71 8.04 1.74 5.74
N TYR A 72 7.55 2.84 6.30
CA TYR A 72 6.92 2.93 7.62
C TYR A 72 7.83 2.34 8.70
N ARG A 73 7.43 1.25 9.34
CA ARG A 73 8.22 0.60 10.39
C ARG A 73 9.03 -0.62 9.89
N CYS A 74 9.19 -0.77 8.59
CA CYS A 74 10.02 -1.84 8.02
C CYS A 74 11.45 -1.32 7.86
N ASP A 75 12.36 -1.80 8.70
CA ASP A 75 13.78 -1.45 8.72
C ASP A 75 14.61 -2.59 8.10
N ASN A 76 14.43 -2.82 6.79
CA ASN A 76 15.20 -3.80 6.02
C ASN A 76 16.11 -3.07 5.02
N PRO A 77 17.42 -2.90 5.33
CA PRO A 77 18.33 -2.12 4.48
C PRO A 77 18.50 -2.70 3.07
N GLU A 78 18.51 -4.02 2.93
CA GLU A 78 18.64 -4.67 1.62
C GLU A 78 17.43 -4.38 0.72
N PHE A 79 16.24 -4.34 1.32
CA PHE A 79 15.03 -3.98 0.60
C PHE A 79 14.98 -2.49 0.27
N GLU A 80 15.44 -1.63 1.18
CA GLU A 80 15.56 -0.19 0.91
C GLU A 80 16.53 0.09 -0.25
N ASP A 81 17.70 -0.54 -0.23
CA ASP A 81 18.68 -0.46 -1.32
C ASP A 81 18.09 -0.97 -2.65
N PHE A 82 17.34 -2.07 -2.62
CA PHE A 82 16.65 -2.60 -3.79
C PHE A 82 15.68 -1.58 -4.36
N VAL A 83 14.79 -1.00 -3.55
CA VAL A 83 13.78 -0.03 -3.98
C VAL A 83 14.42 1.25 -4.51
N THR A 84 15.39 1.80 -3.79
CA THR A 84 16.07 3.04 -4.18
C THR A 84 16.90 2.89 -5.45
N SER A 85 17.35 1.68 -5.78
CA SER A 85 18.04 1.39 -7.04
C SER A 85 17.20 1.67 -8.29
N PHE A 86 15.87 1.73 -8.17
CA PHE A 86 14.94 2.13 -9.24
C PHE A 86 14.72 3.65 -9.31
N GLY A 87 15.43 4.44 -8.49
CA GLY A 87 15.39 5.89 -8.50
C GLY A 87 14.28 6.48 -7.62
N PHE A 88 13.80 5.74 -6.64
CA PHE A 88 12.96 6.27 -5.57
C PHE A 88 13.81 6.83 -4.43
N GLU A 89 13.23 7.69 -3.63
CA GLU A 89 13.88 8.35 -2.49
C GLU A 89 13.13 8.02 -1.20
N THR A 90 13.86 7.63 -0.17
CA THR A 90 13.28 7.33 1.14
C THR A 90 12.57 8.54 1.72
N ALA A 91 11.35 8.35 2.15
CA ALA A 91 10.53 9.38 2.75
C ALA A 91 9.82 8.85 4.00
N SER A 92 9.24 9.77 4.79
CA SER A 92 8.51 9.42 6.01
C SER A 92 7.00 9.43 5.78
N GLY A 93 6.31 8.54 6.49
CA GLY A 93 4.86 8.45 6.54
C GLY A 93 4.38 8.00 7.91
N SER A 94 3.11 8.22 8.21
CA SER A 94 2.53 7.89 9.52
C SER A 94 1.97 6.46 9.57
N CYS A 95 1.13 6.13 8.61
CA CYS A 95 0.44 4.83 8.52
C CYS A 95 -0.13 4.66 7.11
N SER A 96 -0.28 3.42 6.68
CA SER A 96 -1.01 3.01 5.47
C SER A 96 -1.37 1.53 5.60
N ASP A 97 -2.04 0.94 4.61
CA ASP A 97 -2.47 -0.47 4.62
C ASP A 97 -1.31 -1.45 4.85
N ILE A 98 -0.13 -1.18 4.26
CA ILE A 98 1.06 -2.04 4.49
C ILE A 98 1.58 -2.00 5.92
N SER A 99 1.24 -0.99 6.72
CA SER A 99 1.57 -0.99 8.15
C SER A 99 0.94 -2.17 8.91
N TYR A 100 -0.15 -2.73 8.38
CA TYR A 100 -0.81 -3.93 8.92
C TYR A 100 -0.43 -5.20 8.17
N ILE A 101 -0.28 -5.12 6.86
CA ILE A 101 -0.09 -6.28 5.99
C ILE A 101 1.34 -6.80 6.01
N ALA A 102 2.34 -5.90 6.03
CA ALA A 102 3.74 -6.30 6.05
C ALA A 102 4.10 -7.18 7.26
N PRO A 103 3.80 -6.79 8.51
CA PRO A 103 4.05 -7.64 9.66
C PRO A 103 3.20 -8.93 9.67
N TYR A 104 1.97 -8.89 9.13
CA TYR A 104 1.12 -10.08 9.02
C TYR A 104 1.68 -11.12 8.07
N LEU A 105 2.26 -10.71 6.95
CA LEU A 105 2.89 -11.59 5.96
C LEU A 105 4.37 -11.84 6.23
N GLU A 106 4.94 -11.21 7.27
CA GLU A 106 6.37 -11.29 7.60
C GLU A 106 7.27 -10.88 6.41
N THR A 107 6.79 -9.93 5.59
CA THR A 107 7.38 -9.57 4.31
C THR A 107 7.59 -8.06 4.23
N ALA A 108 8.78 -7.62 3.81
CA ALA A 108 9.11 -6.21 3.66
C ALA A 108 8.18 -5.52 2.67
N ALA A 109 7.86 -4.25 2.96
CA ALA A 109 6.88 -3.49 2.19
C ALA A 109 7.30 -2.03 2.01
N VAL A 110 6.88 -1.44 0.89
CA VAL A 110 7.09 -0.03 0.57
C VAL A 110 5.84 0.57 -0.07
N ASN A 111 5.52 1.83 0.26
CA ASN A 111 4.50 2.62 -0.41
C ASN A 111 5.17 3.65 -1.34
N ILE A 112 4.80 3.64 -2.62
CA ILE A 112 5.43 4.37 -3.72
C ILE A 112 4.53 5.48 -4.23
N SER A 113 5.11 6.64 -4.52
CA SER A 113 4.43 7.80 -5.10
C SER A 113 3.71 7.49 -6.41
N CYS A 114 2.46 7.91 -6.50
CA CYS A 114 1.57 7.68 -7.64
C CYS A 114 1.32 8.91 -8.53
N GLY A 115 2.03 10.04 -8.27
CA GLY A 115 1.93 11.24 -9.12
C GLY A 115 0.70 12.09 -8.87
N TYR A 116 -0.07 11.86 -7.80
CA TYR A 116 -1.14 12.75 -7.37
C TYR A 116 -0.65 13.72 -6.28
N TYR A 117 -1.36 14.84 -6.13
CA TYR A 117 -1.00 15.93 -5.25
C TYR A 117 -2.23 16.62 -4.71
N CYS A 118 -2.11 17.20 -3.52
CA CYS A 118 -3.21 17.88 -2.83
C CYS A 118 -4.41 16.96 -2.60
N GLU A 119 -4.11 15.73 -2.19
CA GLU A 119 -5.09 14.71 -1.80
C GLU A 119 -6.09 15.30 -0.79
N HIS A 120 -7.31 14.77 -0.77
CA HIS A 120 -8.43 15.18 0.09
C HIS A 120 -8.86 16.65 -0.11
N GLN A 121 -8.39 17.31 -1.20
CA GLN A 121 -8.72 18.71 -1.48
C GLN A 121 -9.39 18.86 -2.85
N ARG A 122 -10.21 19.94 -3.00
CA ARG A 122 -10.89 20.22 -4.26
C ARG A 122 -9.96 20.55 -5.42
N HIS A 123 -8.75 20.94 -5.14
CA HIS A 123 -7.73 21.27 -6.15
C HIS A 123 -6.71 20.14 -6.34
N GLU A 124 -7.04 18.94 -5.92
CA GLU A 124 -6.28 17.74 -6.21
C GLU A 124 -5.99 17.63 -7.71
N TYR A 125 -4.79 17.25 -8.06
CA TYR A 125 -4.36 17.08 -9.45
C TYR A 125 -3.40 15.91 -9.59
N ILE A 126 -3.26 15.42 -10.82
CA ILE A 126 -2.38 14.30 -11.18
C ILE A 126 -1.37 14.79 -12.22
N ARG A 127 -0.11 14.44 -12.04
CA ARG A 127 0.96 14.58 -13.02
C ARG A 127 1.16 13.24 -13.74
N LEU A 128 0.58 13.14 -14.92
CA LEU A 128 0.55 11.88 -15.68
C LEU A 128 1.95 11.35 -15.98
N GLU A 129 2.89 12.23 -16.30
CA GLU A 129 4.29 11.85 -16.59
C GLU A 129 4.95 11.17 -15.40
N GLU A 130 4.70 11.64 -14.18
CA GLU A 130 5.25 11.04 -12.96
C GLU A 130 4.58 9.70 -12.64
N MET A 131 3.26 9.62 -12.77
CA MET A 131 2.50 8.39 -12.63
C MET A 131 2.96 7.32 -13.63
N GLU A 132 3.14 7.68 -14.90
CA GLU A 132 3.61 6.77 -15.95
C GLU A 132 5.05 6.32 -15.70
N LEU A 133 5.95 7.24 -15.28
CA LEU A 133 7.32 6.93 -14.94
C LEU A 133 7.40 5.91 -13.78
N ASN A 134 6.62 6.15 -12.71
CA ASN A 134 6.63 5.26 -11.56
C ASN A 134 5.96 3.92 -11.87
N THR A 135 4.94 3.91 -12.73
CA THR A 135 4.39 2.65 -13.27
C THR A 135 5.46 1.82 -13.94
N ALA A 136 6.29 2.44 -14.78
CA ALA A 136 7.37 1.73 -15.48
C ALA A 136 8.46 1.22 -14.51
N ARG A 137 8.83 2.03 -13.50
CA ARG A 137 9.80 1.64 -12.46
C ARG A 137 9.30 0.45 -11.64
N VAL A 138 8.05 0.49 -11.18
CA VAL A 138 7.45 -0.62 -10.42
C VAL A 138 7.29 -1.85 -11.30
N ALA A 139 6.90 -1.70 -12.57
CA ALA A 139 6.87 -2.83 -13.50
C ALA A 139 8.25 -3.49 -13.67
N GLN A 140 9.33 -2.70 -13.68
CA GLN A 140 10.69 -3.24 -13.67
C GLN A 140 11.02 -3.95 -12.36
N MET A 141 10.64 -3.38 -11.21
CA MET A 141 10.81 -4.02 -9.90
C MET A 141 10.17 -5.41 -9.87
N VAL A 142 8.87 -5.49 -10.17
CA VAL A 142 8.11 -6.73 -10.06
C VAL A 142 8.47 -7.79 -11.10
N THR A 143 9.24 -7.44 -12.11
CA THR A 143 9.78 -8.40 -13.08
C THR A 143 11.18 -8.89 -12.75
N GLN A 144 11.86 -8.27 -11.79
CA GLN A 144 13.15 -8.74 -11.33
C GLN A 144 13.02 -9.97 -10.43
N LYS A 145 13.93 -10.91 -10.59
CA LYS A 145 14.03 -12.06 -9.70
C LYS A 145 14.77 -11.64 -8.44
N THR A 146 14.09 -11.75 -7.30
CA THR A 146 14.66 -11.47 -5.98
C THR A 146 14.52 -12.67 -5.06
N GLU A 147 15.29 -12.69 -3.98
CA GLU A 147 14.98 -13.49 -2.80
C GLU A 147 13.87 -12.79 -1.98
N HIS A 148 13.38 -13.47 -0.96
CA HIS A 148 12.39 -12.91 -0.04
C HIS A 148 13.07 -11.87 0.86
N PHE A 149 12.48 -10.67 0.94
CA PHE A 149 12.84 -9.65 1.91
C PHE A 149 11.95 -9.76 3.13
N GLU A 150 12.56 -10.06 4.27
CA GLU A 150 11.86 -10.23 5.54
C GLU A 150 11.38 -8.87 6.08
N TYR A 151 10.21 -8.84 6.71
CA TYR A 151 9.79 -7.69 7.51
C TYR A 151 10.64 -7.60 8.76
N MET A 152 11.41 -6.54 8.89
CA MET A 152 12.22 -6.23 10.06
C MET A 152 11.62 -5.01 10.73
N GLU A 153 11.07 -5.17 11.94
CA GLU A 153 10.46 -4.04 12.64
C GLU A 153 11.53 -3.09 13.18
N GLU A 154 11.35 -1.79 12.89
CA GLU A 154 12.21 -0.72 13.44
C GLU A 154 12.20 -0.78 14.98
N GLN A 155 13.39 -0.91 15.56
CA GLN A 155 13.55 -0.92 17.02
C GLN A 155 13.51 0.50 17.55
N ASP A 156 12.37 0.91 18.09
CA ASP A 156 12.22 2.19 18.80
C ASP A 156 13.18 2.25 20.00
N SER A 157 14.32 2.89 19.84
CA SER A 157 15.25 3.12 20.94
C SER A 157 14.74 4.18 21.95
N PHE A 158 13.56 4.82 21.75
CA PHE A 158 13.18 5.96 22.60
C PHE A 158 11.68 6.30 22.78
N PHE A 159 10.70 5.42 22.64
CA PHE A 159 9.30 5.80 22.94
C PHE A 159 8.46 4.73 23.63
N VAL A 160 8.78 4.43 24.88
CA VAL A 160 7.90 3.62 25.77
C VAL A 160 6.66 4.40 26.25
N GLY A 161 6.48 5.66 25.87
CA GLY A 161 5.49 6.57 26.47
C GLY A 161 4.21 6.85 25.69
N GLN A 162 4.12 6.56 24.40
CA GLN A 162 2.97 6.99 23.56
C GLN A 162 2.08 5.90 22.97
N VAL A 163 2.39 4.64 23.13
CA VAL A 163 1.61 3.53 22.55
C VAL A 163 0.24 3.33 23.22
N TYR A 164 0.03 3.87 24.41
CA TYR A 164 -1.23 3.66 25.16
C TYR A 164 -2.40 4.58 24.72
N GLN A 165 -2.18 5.58 23.89
CA GLN A 165 -3.24 6.55 23.54
C GLN A 165 -4.03 6.19 22.28
N TYR A 166 -3.48 5.36 21.39
CA TYR A 166 -4.18 4.93 20.16
C TYR A 166 -5.15 3.75 20.37
N SER A 167 -4.92 2.90 21.36
CA SER A 167 -5.79 1.73 21.60
C SER A 167 -7.17 2.08 22.18
N MET A 168 -7.36 3.30 22.71
CA MET A 168 -8.64 3.69 23.34
C MET A 168 -9.67 4.19 22.33
N TRP A 169 -9.27 4.57 21.11
CA TRP A 169 -10.17 4.98 20.03
C TRP A 169 -10.65 3.82 19.17
N ASP A 170 -9.80 2.79 18.99
CA ASP A 170 -10.15 1.61 18.19
C ASP A 170 -11.34 0.80 18.74
N THR A 171 -11.50 0.74 20.06
CA THR A 171 -12.57 -0.09 20.68
C THR A 171 -13.96 0.55 20.66
N ALA A 172 -14.05 1.87 20.52
CA ALA A 172 -15.35 2.58 20.46
C ALA A 172 -15.92 2.60 19.04
N PHE A 173 -15.07 2.70 18.02
CA PHE A 173 -15.49 2.79 16.62
C PHE A 173 -15.88 1.43 16.02
N GLU A 174 -15.24 0.34 16.45
CA GLU A 174 -15.57 -1.02 15.97
C GLU A 174 -17.00 -1.48 16.28
N ARG A 175 -17.67 -0.91 17.28
CA ARG A 175 -19.02 -1.37 17.69
C ARG A 175 -20.17 -0.84 16.83
N GLU A 176 -20.00 0.24 16.10
CA GLU A 176 -21.10 0.83 15.31
C GLU A 176 -21.05 0.50 13.81
N THR A 177 -19.88 0.25 13.24
CA THR A 177 -19.70 0.01 11.78
C THR A 177 -20.13 -1.38 11.33
N TYR A 178 -20.17 -2.38 12.19
CA TYR A 178 -20.56 -3.76 11.83
C TYR A 178 -22.05 -3.98 11.52
N LYS A 179 -22.90 -2.97 11.73
CA LYS A 179 -24.37 -3.12 11.53
C LYS A 179 -24.84 -2.99 10.08
N TRP A 180 -23.98 -2.59 9.14
CA TRP A 180 -24.42 -2.20 7.78
C TRP A 180 -23.81 -3.02 6.63
N LEU A 181 -22.96 -3.99 6.88
CA LEU A 181 -22.32 -4.78 5.83
C LEU A 181 -23.12 -6.05 5.53
N SER A 182 -23.78 -6.07 4.39
CA SER A 182 -24.32 -7.29 3.77
C SER A 182 -23.20 -8.25 3.39
N PRO A 183 -23.40 -9.57 3.50
CA PRO A 183 -22.33 -10.52 3.16
C PRO A 183 -22.00 -10.48 1.67
N LEU A 184 -20.72 -10.33 1.37
CA LEU A 184 -20.17 -10.44 0.02
C LEU A 184 -20.39 -11.85 -0.55
N PRO A 185 -20.54 -12.00 -1.88
CA PRO A 185 -20.72 -13.31 -2.51
C PRO A 185 -19.52 -14.22 -2.25
N LYS A 186 -19.77 -15.45 -1.90
CA LYS A 186 -18.75 -16.50 -1.77
C LYS A 186 -18.22 -16.86 -3.16
N GLU A 187 -16.89 -16.89 -3.27
CA GLU A 187 -16.09 -17.44 -4.38
C GLU A 187 -15.58 -16.46 -5.44
N ALA A 188 -14.37 -15.93 -5.16
CA ALA A 188 -13.40 -15.65 -6.20
C ALA A 188 -12.24 -16.65 -6.04
N LYS A 189 -12.10 -17.63 -6.94
CA LYS A 189 -10.95 -18.52 -6.97
C LYS A 189 -9.80 -17.84 -7.71
N ILE A 190 -8.76 -17.46 -6.99
CA ILE A 190 -7.51 -16.94 -7.56
C ILE A 190 -6.55 -18.10 -7.75
N LYS A 191 -6.09 -18.34 -8.99
CA LYS A 191 -4.98 -19.26 -9.28
C LYS A 191 -3.66 -18.56 -8.94
N LEU A 192 -2.96 -19.10 -7.94
CA LEU A 192 -1.70 -18.58 -7.45
C LEU A 192 -0.53 -18.97 -8.35
N GLY A 193 0.24 -18.00 -8.82
CA GLY A 193 1.59 -18.15 -9.36
C GLY A 193 2.56 -17.34 -8.49
N THR A 194 3.84 -17.65 -8.50
CA THR A 194 4.87 -16.93 -7.74
C THR A 194 5.03 -15.50 -8.26
N ALA A 195 4.67 -14.51 -7.46
CA ALA A 195 4.82 -13.09 -7.80
C ALA A 195 4.72 -12.21 -6.55
N GLU A 196 5.20 -10.98 -6.66
CA GLU A 196 5.11 -9.94 -5.63
C GLU A 196 3.65 -9.50 -5.42
N LEU A 197 3.37 -8.98 -4.23
CA LEU A 197 2.08 -8.41 -3.89
C LEU A 197 2.10 -6.90 -4.17
N ILE A 198 1.16 -6.44 -4.96
CA ILE A 198 0.92 -5.01 -5.19
C ILE A 198 -0.44 -4.66 -4.59
N MET A 199 -0.49 -3.57 -3.86
CA MET A 199 -1.67 -3.11 -3.15
C MET A 199 -2.05 -1.69 -3.53
N SER A 200 -3.34 -1.42 -3.51
CA SER A 200 -3.94 -0.10 -3.66
C SER A 200 -5.35 -0.11 -3.05
N HIS A 201 -5.93 1.04 -2.84
CA HIS A 201 -7.35 1.07 -2.52
C HIS A 201 -8.26 1.27 -3.73
N ALA A 202 -9.52 0.93 -3.56
CA ALA A 202 -10.56 1.10 -4.56
C ALA A 202 -11.69 2.01 -4.07
#